data_e87505cfa7a13bc71a69fd631db732fb
#
_entry.id   e87505cfa7a13bc71a69fd631db732fb
#
_cell.length_a   1.000
_cell.length_b   1.000
_cell.length_c   1.000
_cell.angle_alpha   90.00
_cell.angle_beta   90.00
_cell.angle_gamma   90.00
#
_symmetry.space_group_name_H-M   'P 1'
#
loop_
_entity.id
_entity.type
_entity.pdbx_description
1 polymer ?
#
loop_
_entity_poly.entity_id
_entity_poly.type
_entity_poly.pdbx_seq_one_letter_code
_entity_poly.pdbx_strand_id
1 'polypeptide(L)'
;MFTSFTKFFVLGIQHIIPKGLDHILFIFGLFLFSSSLNTLIKQITIFTIAHSITLIFVSLSLIKINPQIVEPIIALSIVYVGLENIFKNYIKEYLRYIVILFFGLLHGLGFALVLSDIGYRSSKLFLNLISFNIGIEVAQISIILFLYLVIAIKFSKNKYYRITFQIPSSILITSIGLYWFAERIGIL
;
A
#
# COMPACT_ATOMS: atom_id res chain seq x y z
N MET A 1 26.38 -17.06 5.83
CA MET A 1 25.75 -15.96 6.55
C MET A 1 25.02 -15.03 5.59
N PHE A 2 24.31 -15.60 4.66
CA PHE A 2 23.27 -14.87 3.93
C PHE A 2 22.13 -14.78 4.92
N THR A 3 22.10 -13.84 5.39
CA THR A 3 21.93 -13.30 6.69
C THR A 3 20.49 -12.97 6.80
N SER A 4 19.99 -12.98 7.98
CA SER A 4 18.71 -12.48 8.41
C SER A 4 18.25 -11.26 7.56
N PHE A 5 19.16 -10.33 7.25
CA PHE A 5 18.89 -9.17 6.39
C PHE A 5 18.34 -9.56 5.01
N THR A 6 19.02 -10.39 4.23
CA THR A 6 18.56 -10.76 2.88
C THR A 6 17.24 -11.50 2.93
N LYS A 7 17.05 -12.39 3.92
CA LYS A 7 15.78 -13.09 4.11
C LYS A 7 14.62 -12.11 4.30
N PHE A 8 14.77 -11.14 5.22
CA PHE A 8 13.71 -10.18 5.50
C PHE A 8 13.52 -9.15 4.39
N PHE A 9 14.57 -8.77 3.69
CA PHE A 9 14.48 -7.95 2.48
C PHE A 9 13.62 -8.62 1.40
N VAL A 10 13.90 -9.89 1.10
CA VAL A 10 13.11 -10.67 0.12
C VAL A 10 11.67 -10.86 0.60
N LEU A 11 11.46 -11.11 1.89
CA LEU A 11 10.11 -11.17 2.46
C LEU A 11 9.36 -9.85 2.30
N GLY A 12 10.02 -8.70 2.44
CA GLY A 12 9.44 -7.39 2.17
C GLY A 12 9.02 -7.20 0.72
N ILE A 13 9.85 -7.62 -0.23
CA ILE A 13 9.48 -7.63 -1.65
C ILE A 13 8.28 -8.55 -1.88
N GLN A 14 8.31 -9.76 -1.34
CA GLN A 14 7.24 -10.74 -1.52
C GLN A 14 5.92 -10.33 -0.86
N HIS A 15 5.99 -9.53 0.19
CA HIS A 15 4.82 -8.95 0.84
C HIS A 15 4.03 -8.05 -0.12
N ILE A 16 4.72 -7.34 -1.01
CA ILE A 16 4.10 -6.50 -2.04
C ILE A 16 3.86 -7.31 -3.32
N ILE A 17 4.89 -7.95 -3.86
CA ILE A 17 4.85 -8.68 -5.13
C ILE A 17 5.22 -10.15 -4.89
N PRO A 18 4.31 -11.11 -5.08
CA PRO A 18 2.93 -11.00 -5.62
C PRO A 18 1.83 -10.94 -4.55
N LYS A 19 2.15 -10.97 -3.24
CA LYS A 19 1.17 -11.27 -2.19
C LYS A 19 0.29 -10.08 -1.77
N GLY A 20 0.78 -8.85 -1.93
CA GLY A 20 0.12 -7.63 -1.47
C GLY A 20 -0.75 -6.99 -2.55
N LEU A 21 -1.79 -7.67 -3.01
CA LEU A 21 -2.71 -7.12 -4.00
C LEU A 21 -3.37 -5.81 -3.54
N ASP A 22 -3.64 -5.67 -2.25
CA ASP A 22 -4.14 -4.45 -1.63
C ASP A 22 -3.17 -3.27 -1.80
N HIS A 23 -1.87 -3.49 -1.55
CA HIS A 23 -0.83 -2.50 -1.80
C HIS A 23 -0.71 -2.16 -3.29
N ILE A 24 -0.74 -3.18 -4.17
CA ILE A 24 -0.64 -2.97 -5.61
C ILE A 24 -1.80 -2.11 -6.12
N LEU A 25 -3.04 -2.43 -5.71
CA LEU A 25 -4.21 -1.66 -6.09
C LEU A 25 -4.19 -0.24 -5.51
N PHE A 26 -3.73 -0.09 -4.27
CA PHE A 26 -3.57 1.21 -3.63
C PHE A 26 -2.55 2.07 -4.39
N ILE A 27 -1.35 1.54 -4.69
CA ILE A 27 -0.31 2.22 -5.47
C ILE A 27 -0.82 2.58 -6.86
N PHE A 28 -1.54 1.66 -7.50
CA PHE A 28 -2.15 1.93 -8.81
C PHE A 28 -3.17 3.06 -8.72
N GLY A 29 -4.00 3.10 -7.68
CA GLY A 29 -4.93 4.21 -7.42
C GLY A 29 -4.20 5.55 -7.22
N LEU A 30 -3.09 5.58 -6.48
CA LEU A 30 -2.25 6.78 -6.34
C LEU A 30 -1.67 7.23 -7.67
N PHE A 31 -1.19 6.29 -8.49
CA PHE A 31 -0.66 6.56 -9.82
C PHE A 31 -1.70 7.13 -10.78
N LEU A 32 -2.92 6.62 -10.76
CA LEU A 32 -4.02 7.14 -11.59
C LEU A 32 -4.37 8.60 -11.26
N PHE A 33 -4.19 9.02 -10.01
CA PHE A 33 -4.42 10.40 -9.60
C PHE A 33 -3.35 11.36 -10.11
N SER A 34 -2.08 10.96 -9.97
CA SER A 34 -0.94 11.78 -10.37
C SER A 34 0.15 10.91 -10.96
N SER A 35 0.58 11.21 -12.17
CA SER A 35 1.71 10.55 -12.83
C SER A 35 3.06 11.22 -12.54
N SER A 36 3.12 12.18 -11.62
CA SER A 36 4.38 12.81 -11.18
C SER A 36 5.19 11.85 -10.33
N LEU A 37 6.33 11.39 -10.81
CA LEU A 37 7.22 10.47 -10.06
C LEU A 37 7.61 11.02 -8.70
N ASN A 38 7.96 12.31 -8.61
CA ASN A 38 8.33 12.93 -7.33
C ASN A 38 7.18 12.89 -6.31
N THR A 39 5.97 13.18 -6.74
CA THR A 39 4.77 13.11 -5.89
C THR A 39 4.51 11.67 -5.44
N LEU A 40 4.58 10.72 -6.37
CA LEU A 40 4.34 9.30 -6.07
C LEU A 40 5.37 8.73 -5.11
N ILE A 41 6.66 9.01 -5.32
CA ILE A 41 7.73 8.55 -4.42
C ILE A 41 7.51 9.12 -3.01
N LYS A 42 7.21 10.41 -2.87
CA LYS A 42 6.89 11.00 -1.55
C LYS A 42 5.70 10.30 -0.88
N GLN A 43 4.65 10.01 -1.64
CA GLN A 43 3.44 9.37 -1.10
C GLN A 43 3.72 7.94 -0.62
N ILE A 44 4.44 7.13 -1.39
CA ILE A 44 4.78 5.76 -0.97
C ILE A 44 5.77 5.75 0.19
N THR A 45 6.75 6.66 0.22
CA THR A 45 7.69 6.76 1.35
C THR A 45 6.95 7.13 2.65
N ILE A 46 6.01 8.08 2.61
CA ILE A 46 5.16 8.40 3.77
C ILE A 46 4.34 7.19 4.21
N PHE A 47 3.75 6.47 3.25
CA PHE A 47 3.02 5.23 3.51
C PHE A 47 3.91 4.17 4.16
N THR A 48 5.13 3.91 3.62
CA THR A 48 6.07 2.91 4.16
C THR A 48 6.57 3.28 5.55
N ILE A 49 6.84 4.56 5.82
CA ILE A 49 7.22 5.02 7.17
C ILE A 49 6.09 4.77 8.16
N ALA A 50 4.86 5.15 7.81
CA ALA A 50 3.69 4.93 8.65
C ALA A 50 3.45 3.43 8.90
N HIS A 51 3.52 2.61 7.86
CA HIS A 51 3.45 1.15 7.91
C HIS A 51 4.50 0.57 8.87
N SER A 52 5.75 1.04 8.75
CA SER A 52 6.86 0.60 9.60
C SER A 52 6.62 0.91 11.07
N ILE A 53 6.08 2.07 11.40
CA ILE A 53 5.79 2.49 12.78
C ILE A 53 4.82 1.51 13.43
N THR A 54 3.68 1.23 12.80
CA THR A 54 2.68 0.31 13.36
C THR A 54 3.19 -1.12 13.40
N LEU A 55 3.93 -1.55 12.38
CA LEU A 55 4.56 -2.86 12.36
C LEU A 55 5.52 -3.05 13.56
N ILE A 56 6.32 -2.03 13.90
CA ILE A 56 7.21 -2.05 15.07
C ILE A 56 6.40 -2.17 16.36
N PHE A 57 5.36 -1.35 16.55
CA PHE A 57 4.56 -1.37 17.77
C PHE A 57 3.88 -2.71 18.00
N VAL A 58 3.37 -3.34 16.94
CA VAL A 58 2.77 -4.67 17.07
C VAL A 58 3.81 -5.75 17.30
N SER A 59 4.96 -5.69 16.61
CA SER A 59 6.06 -6.64 16.80
C SER A 59 6.64 -6.61 18.23
N LEU A 60 6.56 -5.45 18.88
CA LEU A 60 6.93 -5.28 20.29
C LEU A 60 5.78 -5.66 21.25
N SER A 61 4.64 -6.15 20.75
CA SER A 61 3.45 -6.46 21.53
C SER A 61 2.86 -5.27 22.30
N LEU A 62 3.14 -4.04 21.86
CA LEU A 62 2.63 -2.80 22.47
C LEU A 62 1.18 -2.52 22.05
N ILE A 63 0.76 -3.04 20.91
CA ILE A 63 -0.59 -2.92 20.37
C ILE A 63 -1.12 -4.32 20.07
N LYS A 64 -2.35 -4.61 20.54
CA LYS A 64 -3.11 -5.80 20.16
C LYS A 64 -4.03 -5.45 19.00
N ILE A 65 -4.03 -6.29 17.99
CA ILE A 65 -4.82 -6.07 16.77
C ILE A 65 -5.98 -7.04 16.73
N ASN A 66 -7.12 -6.53 16.29
CA ASN A 66 -8.23 -7.37 15.85
C ASN A 66 -8.31 -7.32 14.31
N PRO A 67 -7.95 -8.43 13.60
CA PRO A 67 -7.99 -8.48 12.14
C PRO A 67 -9.36 -8.15 11.56
N GLN A 68 -10.43 -8.60 12.23
CA GLN A 68 -11.81 -8.37 11.81
C GLN A 68 -12.19 -6.88 11.71
N ILE A 69 -11.42 -6.01 12.39
CA ILE A 69 -11.62 -4.55 12.31
C ILE A 69 -10.68 -3.95 11.26
N VAL A 70 -9.41 -4.38 11.25
CA VAL A 70 -8.37 -3.75 10.43
C VAL A 70 -8.53 -4.10 8.96
N GLU A 71 -8.79 -5.36 8.63
CA GLU A 71 -8.88 -5.81 7.24
C GLU A 71 -9.99 -5.13 6.43
N PRO A 72 -11.23 -4.95 6.94
CA PRO A 72 -12.23 -4.17 6.24
C PRO A 72 -11.82 -2.72 5.99
N ILE A 73 -11.14 -2.08 6.96
CA ILE A 73 -10.69 -0.69 6.81
C ILE A 73 -9.59 -0.58 5.75
N ILE A 74 -8.70 -1.59 5.65
CA ILE A 74 -7.73 -1.68 4.54
C ILE A 74 -8.47 -1.75 3.20
N ALA A 75 -9.51 -2.56 3.07
CA ALA A 75 -10.32 -2.61 1.85
C ALA A 75 -10.97 -1.26 1.52
N LEU A 76 -11.50 -0.55 2.52
CA LEU A 76 -12.04 0.80 2.35
C LEU A 76 -10.99 1.83 1.90
N SER A 77 -9.72 1.67 2.26
CA SER A 77 -8.66 2.54 1.76
C SER A 77 -8.48 2.44 0.23
N ILE A 78 -8.69 1.25 -0.31
CA ILE A 78 -8.65 0.99 -1.77
C ILE A 78 -9.87 1.62 -2.44
N VAL A 79 -11.06 1.46 -1.84
CA VAL A 79 -12.29 2.14 -2.30
C VAL A 79 -12.08 3.64 -2.34
N TYR A 80 -11.50 4.22 -1.28
CA TYR A 80 -11.26 5.64 -1.18
C TYR A 80 -10.39 6.17 -2.33
N VAL A 81 -9.23 5.56 -2.62
CA VAL A 81 -8.37 6.03 -3.71
C VAL A 81 -9.01 5.87 -5.08
N GLY A 82 -9.83 4.83 -5.28
CA GLY A 82 -10.61 4.66 -6.50
C GLY A 82 -11.66 5.75 -6.68
N LEU A 83 -12.44 6.06 -5.65
CA LEU A 83 -13.45 7.13 -5.66
C LEU A 83 -12.80 8.52 -5.83
N GLU A 84 -11.69 8.78 -5.15
CA GLU A 84 -10.93 10.03 -5.28
C GLU A 84 -10.56 10.31 -6.75
N ASN A 85 -10.16 9.29 -7.50
CA ASN A 85 -9.84 9.39 -8.92
C ASN A 85 -11.07 9.69 -9.80
N ILE A 86 -12.21 9.07 -9.48
CA ILE A 86 -13.47 9.25 -10.23
C ILE A 86 -13.98 10.68 -10.07
N PHE A 87 -14.09 11.13 -8.82
CA PHE A 87 -14.64 12.45 -8.51
C PHE A 87 -13.63 13.58 -8.66
N LYS A 88 -12.35 13.28 -8.77
CA LYS A 88 -11.20 14.15 -9.03
C LYS A 88 -11.35 15.56 -8.46
N ASN A 89 -11.80 15.70 -7.21
CA ASN A 89 -11.90 17.03 -6.67
C ASN A 89 -11.73 17.07 -5.17
N TYR A 90 -11.13 18.14 -4.72
CA TYR A 90 -11.43 18.86 -3.49
C TYR A 90 -10.59 18.55 -2.27
N ILE A 91 -9.72 17.53 -2.28
CA ILE A 91 -8.80 17.39 -1.16
C ILE A 91 -7.54 18.21 -1.43
N LYS A 92 -7.25 19.16 -0.57
CA LYS A 92 -5.98 19.88 -0.63
C LYS A 92 -4.81 18.90 -0.54
N GLU A 93 -3.73 19.17 -1.26
CA GLU A 93 -2.59 18.25 -1.38
C GLU A 93 -2.06 17.77 -0.02
N TYR A 94 -1.97 18.66 0.98
CA TYR A 94 -1.49 18.27 2.32
C TYR A 94 -2.42 17.29 3.04
N LEU A 95 -3.76 17.39 2.85
CA LEU A 95 -4.72 16.44 3.42
C LEU A 95 -4.55 15.06 2.82
N ARG A 96 -4.20 14.98 1.54
CA ARG A 96 -3.91 13.71 0.88
C ARG A 96 -2.73 12.99 1.53
N TYR A 97 -1.64 13.70 1.87
CA TYR A 97 -0.53 13.11 2.61
C TYR A 97 -0.95 12.58 3.98
N ILE A 98 -1.85 13.29 4.69
CA ILE A 98 -2.40 12.84 5.97
C ILE A 98 -3.21 11.55 5.79
N VAL A 99 -4.05 11.48 4.77
CA VAL A 99 -4.83 10.28 4.45
C VAL A 99 -3.93 9.09 4.10
N ILE A 100 -2.89 9.31 3.29
CA ILE A 100 -1.91 8.28 2.93
C ILE A 100 -1.15 7.78 4.17
N LEU A 101 -0.73 8.68 5.05
CA LEU A 101 -0.09 8.34 6.32
C LEU A 101 -1.02 7.45 7.16
N PHE A 102 -2.30 7.83 7.30
CA PHE A 102 -3.28 7.05 8.05
C PHE A 102 -3.47 5.65 7.44
N PHE A 103 -3.57 5.54 6.12
CA PHE A 103 -3.68 4.24 5.46
C PHE A 103 -2.41 3.39 5.62
N GLY A 104 -1.21 4.02 5.59
CA GLY A 104 0.03 3.33 5.90
C GLY A 104 0.04 2.72 7.30
N LEU A 105 -0.43 3.48 8.31
CA LEU A 105 -0.58 2.98 9.68
C LEU A 105 -1.51 1.76 9.74
N LEU A 106 -2.64 1.79 9.05
CA LEU A 106 -3.59 0.68 9.01
C LEU A 106 -3.01 -0.57 8.34
N HIS A 107 -2.33 -0.41 7.21
CA HIS A 107 -1.72 -1.54 6.49
C HIS A 107 -0.61 -2.22 7.32
N GLY A 108 0.17 -1.46 8.09
CA GLY A 108 1.18 -2.00 8.99
C GLY A 108 0.57 -2.84 10.12
N LEU A 109 -0.63 -2.48 10.60
CA LEU A 109 -1.37 -3.30 11.56
C LEU A 109 -1.77 -4.65 10.96
N GLY A 110 -2.28 -4.69 9.72
CA GLY A 110 -2.76 -5.91 9.08
C GLY A 110 -1.67 -6.97 8.88
N PHE A 111 -0.44 -6.57 8.53
CA PHE A 111 0.65 -7.52 8.28
C PHE A 111 1.35 -8.03 9.54
N ALA A 112 1.25 -7.31 10.63
CA ALA A 112 1.97 -7.66 11.86
C ALA A 112 1.58 -9.03 12.44
N LEU A 113 0.36 -9.51 12.18
CA LEU A 113 -0.09 -10.84 12.57
C LEU A 113 0.66 -11.94 11.81
N VAL A 114 0.81 -11.79 10.49
CA VAL A 114 1.56 -12.74 9.67
C VAL A 114 3.03 -12.80 10.09
N LEU A 115 3.56 -11.67 10.55
CA LEU A 115 4.95 -11.60 10.97
C LEU A 115 5.18 -12.24 12.35
N SER A 116 4.20 -12.21 13.26
CA SER A 116 4.28 -12.87 14.57
C SER A 116 4.43 -14.39 14.46
N ASP A 117 3.81 -14.99 13.45
CA ASP A 117 3.85 -16.44 13.21
C ASP A 117 5.21 -16.92 12.68
N ILE A 118 6.01 -16.04 12.10
CA ILE A 118 7.34 -16.36 11.54
C ILE A 118 8.42 -16.44 12.63
N GLY A 119 8.06 -16.32 13.92
CA GLY A 119 9.01 -16.50 15.03
C GLY A 119 9.90 -15.28 15.30
N TYR A 120 9.32 -14.11 15.39
CA TYR A 120 9.97 -12.80 15.42
C TYR A 120 10.73 -12.46 16.71
N ARG A 121 10.85 -13.38 17.67
CA ARG A 121 11.62 -13.18 18.92
C ARG A 121 13.11 -13.39 18.69
N SER A 122 13.76 -12.48 17.99
CA SER A 122 15.20 -12.53 17.73
C SER A 122 15.87 -11.29 18.33
N SER A 123 17.09 -11.45 18.82
CA SER A 123 17.95 -10.33 19.23
C SER A 123 18.24 -9.32 18.08
N LYS A 124 17.85 -9.66 16.85
CA LYS A 124 18.01 -8.83 15.65
C LYS A 124 16.68 -8.26 15.11
N LEU A 125 15.66 -8.20 15.94
CA LEU A 125 14.32 -7.74 15.56
C LEU A 125 14.36 -6.43 14.76
N PHE A 126 15.05 -5.42 15.27
CA PHE A 126 15.12 -4.09 14.66
C PHE A 126 15.76 -4.12 13.26
N LEU A 127 16.87 -4.84 13.10
CA LEU A 127 17.55 -4.99 11.82
C LEU A 127 16.65 -5.72 10.79
N ASN A 128 15.94 -6.75 11.25
CA ASN A 128 15.02 -7.51 10.41
C ASN A 128 13.85 -6.66 9.92
N LEU A 129 13.28 -5.81 10.80
CA LEU A 129 12.20 -4.88 10.45
C LEU A 129 12.67 -3.83 9.45
N ILE A 130 13.85 -3.23 9.66
CA ILE A 130 14.43 -2.28 8.69
C ILE A 130 14.60 -2.96 7.34
N SER A 131 15.22 -4.15 7.32
CA SER A 131 15.45 -4.89 6.07
C SER A 131 14.15 -5.19 5.33
N PHE A 132 13.11 -5.61 6.05
CA PHE A 132 11.78 -5.86 5.52
C PHE A 132 11.17 -4.60 4.90
N ASN A 133 11.21 -3.47 5.61
CA ASN A 133 10.66 -2.21 5.13
C ASN A 133 11.42 -1.64 3.92
N ILE A 134 12.75 -1.83 3.86
CA ILE A 134 13.52 -1.51 2.64
C ILE A 134 13.03 -2.37 1.46
N GLY A 135 12.76 -3.66 1.69
CA GLY A 135 12.19 -4.55 0.67
C GLY A 135 10.82 -4.08 0.17
N ILE A 136 9.95 -3.64 1.08
CA ILE A 136 8.65 -3.04 0.74
C ILE A 136 8.85 -1.81 -0.17
N GLU A 137 9.68 -0.86 0.26
CA GLU A 137 9.92 0.39 -0.48
C GLU A 137 10.45 0.11 -1.89
N VAL A 138 11.43 -0.80 -2.03
CA VAL A 138 11.97 -1.21 -3.33
C VAL A 138 10.90 -1.80 -4.23
N ALA A 139 10.03 -2.67 -3.70
CA ALA A 139 8.94 -3.26 -4.48
C ALA A 139 7.93 -2.21 -4.94
N GLN A 140 7.54 -1.29 -4.07
CA GLN A 140 6.61 -0.20 -4.39
C GLN A 140 7.18 0.75 -5.45
N ILE A 141 8.45 1.16 -5.31
CA ILE A 141 9.15 1.98 -6.32
C ILE A 141 9.17 1.25 -7.67
N SER A 142 9.45 -0.05 -7.67
CA SER A 142 9.47 -0.86 -8.89
C SER A 142 8.13 -0.87 -9.61
N ILE A 143 7.01 -0.97 -8.86
CA ILE A 143 5.66 -0.88 -9.41
C ILE A 143 5.42 0.50 -10.03
N ILE A 144 5.75 1.57 -9.32
CA ILE A 144 5.58 2.94 -9.83
C ILE A 144 6.39 3.17 -11.10
N LEU A 145 7.65 2.74 -11.12
CA LEU A 145 8.49 2.86 -12.31
C LEU A 145 7.91 2.08 -13.49
N PHE A 146 7.44 0.86 -13.26
CA PHE A 146 6.77 0.07 -14.27
C PHE A 146 5.53 0.78 -14.83
N LEU A 147 4.64 1.26 -13.97
CA LEU A 147 3.44 2.00 -14.38
C LEU A 147 3.79 3.30 -15.12
N TYR A 148 4.82 3.99 -14.68
CA TYR A 148 5.30 5.21 -15.31
C TYR A 148 5.80 4.94 -16.73
N LEU A 149 6.66 3.93 -16.91
CA LEU A 149 7.21 3.57 -18.21
C LEU A 149 6.14 3.06 -19.18
N VAL A 150 5.20 2.25 -18.70
CA VAL A 150 4.20 1.61 -19.56
C VAL A 150 3.02 2.55 -19.87
N ILE A 151 2.58 3.34 -18.88
CA ILE A 151 1.35 4.12 -18.99
C ILE A 151 1.64 5.62 -19.10
N ALA A 152 2.41 6.21 -18.16
CA ALA A 152 2.56 7.66 -18.11
C ALA A 152 3.23 8.21 -19.36
N ILE A 153 4.30 7.59 -19.82
CA ILE A 153 5.05 8.06 -21.00
C ILE A 153 4.16 8.03 -22.26
N LYS A 154 3.35 6.97 -22.43
CA LYS A 154 2.56 6.76 -23.66
C LYS A 154 1.23 7.50 -23.65
N PHE A 155 0.58 7.55 -22.49
CA PHE A 155 -0.85 7.90 -22.44
C PHE A 155 -1.17 9.16 -21.64
N SER A 156 -0.27 9.66 -20.76
CA SER A 156 -0.59 10.82 -19.90
C SER A 156 -0.91 12.11 -20.68
N LYS A 157 -0.37 12.24 -21.90
CA LYS A 157 -0.62 13.39 -22.79
C LYS A 157 -1.89 13.21 -23.66
N ASN A 158 -2.53 12.04 -23.61
CA ASN A 158 -3.72 11.79 -24.44
C ASN A 158 -4.93 12.52 -23.85
N LYS A 159 -5.60 13.32 -24.69
CA LYS A 159 -6.81 14.08 -24.34
C LYS A 159 -7.91 13.19 -23.70
N TYR A 160 -8.00 11.95 -24.14
CA TYR A 160 -9.02 11.00 -23.68
C TYR A 160 -8.55 10.10 -22.53
N TYR A 161 -7.32 10.22 -22.06
CA TYR A 161 -6.73 9.37 -21.00
C TYR A 161 -7.66 9.23 -19.79
N ARG A 162 -8.26 10.33 -19.34
CA ARG A 162 -9.16 10.31 -18.19
C ARG A 162 -10.39 9.42 -18.42
N ILE A 163 -11.05 9.54 -19.55
CA ILE A 163 -12.32 8.83 -19.83
C ILE A 163 -12.05 7.38 -20.22
N THR A 164 -11.00 7.13 -21.01
CA THR A 164 -10.74 5.80 -21.57
C THR A 164 -9.94 4.88 -20.66
N PHE A 165 -9.16 5.45 -19.74
CA PHE A 165 -8.27 4.66 -18.89
C PHE A 165 -8.43 4.96 -17.38
N GLN A 166 -8.29 6.23 -16.96
CA GLN A 166 -8.28 6.59 -15.53
C GLN A 166 -9.62 6.24 -14.85
N ILE A 167 -10.75 6.67 -15.39
CA ILE A 167 -12.07 6.41 -14.78
C ILE A 167 -12.42 4.91 -14.80
N PRO A 168 -12.31 4.17 -15.92
CA PRO A 168 -12.59 2.73 -15.91
C PRO A 168 -11.72 1.94 -14.95
N SER A 169 -10.41 2.22 -14.90
CA SER A 169 -9.49 1.59 -13.96
C SER A 169 -9.85 1.92 -12.50
N SER A 170 -10.27 3.15 -12.23
CA SER A 170 -10.68 3.57 -10.88
C SER A 170 -11.99 2.92 -10.46
N ILE A 171 -12.95 2.73 -11.37
CA ILE A 171 -14.17 1.96 -11.12
C ILE A 171 -13.81 0.52 -10.76
N LEU A 172 -12.91 -0.11 -11.52
CA LEU A 172 -12.46 -1.48 -11.25
C LEU A 172 -11.82 -1.59 -9.86
N ILE A 173 -10.88 -0.68 -9.51
CA ILE A 173 -10.25 -0.63 -8.19
C ILE A 173 -11.29 -0.50 -7.08
N THR A 174 -12.25 0.43 -7.26
CA THR A 174 -13.34 0.65 -6.29
C THR A 174 -14.19 -0.61 -6.12
N SER A 175 -14.54 -1.27 -7.22
CA SER A 175 -15.37 -2.49 -7.19
C SER A 175 -14.66 -3.65 -6.48
N ILE A 176 -13.35 -3.83 -6.72
CA ILE A 176 -12.54 -4.84 -6.02
C ILE A 176 -12.46 -4.51 -4.52
N GLY A 177 -12.22 -3.25 -4.17
CA GLY A 177 -12.18 -2.82 -2.77
C GLY A 177 -13.51 -3.03 -2.05
N LEU A 178 -14.65 -2.74 -2.71
CA LEU A 178 -15.99 -2.99 -2.15
C LEU A 178 -16.28 -4.49 -1.99
N TYR A 179 -15.86 -5.31 -2.96
CA TYR A 179 -15.97 -6.77 -2.86
C TYR A 179 -15.20 -7.29 -1.65
N TRP A 180 -13.92 -6.90 -1.48
CA TRP A 180 -13.13 -7.30 -0.32
C TRP A 180 -13.67 -6.76 0.99
N PHE A 181 -14.25 -5.56 1.00
CA PHE A 181 -14.89 -5.03 2.18
C PHE A 181 -16.07 -5.91 2.58
N ALA A 182 -16.97 -6.24 1.64
CA ALA A 182 -18.14 -7.07 1.90
C ALA A 182 -17.77 -8.50 2.37
N GLU A 183 -16.74 -9.09 1.75
CA GLU A 183 -16.18 -10.38 2.15
C GLU A 183 -15.64 -10.35 3.61
N ARG A 184 -14.85 -9.32 3.95
CA ARG A 184 -14.20 -9.21 5.26
C ARG A 184 -15.14 -8.87 6.41
N ILE A 185 -16.31 -8.32 6.11
CA ILE A 185 -17.38 -8.11 7.13
C ILE A 185 -18.42 -9.24 7.15
N GLY A 186 -18.24 -10.29 6.33
CA GLY A 186 -19.09 -11.48 6.34
C GLY A 186 -20.45 -11.31 5.67
N ILE A 187 -20.56 -10.40 4.70
CA ILE A 187 -21.78 -10.24 3.87
C ILE A 187 -21.74 -11.19 2.65
N LEU A 188 -20.55 -11.57 2.19
CA LEU A 188 -20.30 -12.47 1.07
C LEU A 188 -19.65 -13.76 1.53
#